data_d569b2fdf11f08a93e81a3ef670f23ba
#
_entry.id   d569b2fdf11f08a93e81a3ef670f23ba
#
_cell.length_a   1.000
_cell.length_b   1.000
_cell.length_c   1.000
_cell.angle_alpha   90.00
_cell.angle_beta   90.00
_cell.angle_gamma   90.00
#
_symmetry.space_group_name_H-M   'P 1'
#
loop_
_entity.id
_entity.type
_entity.pdbx_description
1 polymer ?
#
loop_
_entity_poly.entity_id
_entity_poly.type
_entity_poly.pdbx_seq_one_letter_code
_entity_poly.pdbx_strand_id
1 'polypeptide(L)'
;ILHARKALLKGLTPKQNLNIPKLNYEMVYEIKKANPELEIIINGGVSQTEQIKKHLEHCDGVMIGRAIYQNPYFLTDIEKEIFNTNEVPSREQIAKQIINYLEEEVKLGTKVNHIMRHTVGLYHGQPGSKDWKRYLSDNMMARDSDFQKAKHIMTIVQNNEKANQLNS
;
A
#
# COMPACT_ATOMS: atom_id res chain seq x y z
N ILE A 1 -17.22 1.21 9.19
CA ILE A 1 -15.78 1.34 9.48
C ILE A 1 -15.59 2.39 10.56
N LEU A 2 -14.91 2.03 11.66
CA LEU A 2 -14.57 2.94 12.76
C LEU A 2 -13.09 3.23 12.80
N HIS A 3 -12.73 4.53 12.72
CA HIS A 3 -11.35 4.95 12.88
C HIS A 3 -11.02 5.10 14.37
N ALA A 4 -10.00 4.40 14.85
CA ALA A 4 -9.60 4.38 16.26
C ALA A 4 -8.97 5.70 16.77
N ARG A 5 -9.08 6.79 16.03
CA ARG A 5 -8.55 8.10 16.39
C ARG A 5 -9.68 9.13 16.44
N LYS A 6 -9.78 9.83 17.54
CA LYS A 6 -10.74 10.90 17.70
C LYS A 6 -10.41 12.06 16.76
N ALA A 7 -11.36 12.50 15.94
CA ALA A 7 -11.22 13.69 15.13
C ALA A 7 -11.58 14.94 15.97
N LEU A 8 -10.65 15.90 16.03
CA LEU A 8 -10.90 17.20 16.64
C LEU A 8 -11.32 18.17 15.54
N LEU A 9 -12.54 18.67 15.63
CA LEU A 9 -13.13 19.58 14.63
C LEU A 9 -12.57 21.01 14.71
N LYS A 10 -11.96 21.38 15.84
CA LYS A 10 -11.37 22.69 16.08
C LYS A 10 -9.94 22.54 16.58
N GLY A 11 -9.05 23.45 16.21
CA GLY A 11 -7.67 23.53 16.71
C GLY A 11 -6.64 22.67 15.95
N LEU A 12 -7.06 21.76 15.07
CA LEU A 12 -6.16 20.93 14.26
C LEU A 12 -6.55 20.94 12.79
N THR A 13 -5.54 21.01 11.91
CA THR A 13 -5.75 20.76 10.49
C THR A 13 -6.08 19.29 10.22
N PRO A 14 -6.67 18.93 9.06
CA PRO A 14 -6.91 17.53 8.70
C PRO A 14 -5.63 16.67 8.78
N LYS A 15 -4.48 17.17 8.33
CA LYS A 15 -3.19 16.48 8.40
C LYS A 15 -2.73 16.25 9.85
N GLN A 16 -2.94 17.19 10.74
CA GLN A 16 -2.63 17.05 12.16
C GLN A 16 -3.55 16.05 12.85
N ASN A 17 -4.83 16.00 12.50
CA ASN A 17 -5.78 15.02 13.01
C ASN A 17 -5.38 13.57 12.70
N LEU A 18 -4.61 13.34 11.63
CA LEU A 18 -4.11 12.01 11.29
C LEU A 18 -3.03 11.49 12.23
N ASN A 19 -2.36 12.36 12.99
CA ASN A 19 -1.16 12.00 13.75
C ASN A 19 -1.21 12.42 15.23
N ILE A 20 -1.77 13.56 15.57
CA ILE A 20 -1.69 14.14 16.92
C ILE A 20 -2.60 13.44 17.94
N PRO A 21 -3.91 13.24 17.70
CA PRO A 21 -4.73 12.50 18.66
C PRO A 21 -4.25 11.05 18.75
N LYS A 22 -4.14 10.51 19.96
CA LYS A 22 -3.75 9.11 20.16
C LYS A 22 -4.80 8.14 19.61
N LEU A 23 -4.35 7.00 19.11
CA LEU A 23 -5.21 5.88 18.76
C LEU A 23 -5.80 5.26 20.03
N ASN A 24 -7.07 4.97 20.01
CA ASN A 24 -7.80 4.29 21.08
C ASN A 24 -8.55 3.07 20.51
N TYR A 25 -7.86 1.95 20.44
CA TYR A 25 -8.43 0.71 19.92
C TYR A 25 -9.45 0.12 20.88
N GLU A 26 -9.23 0.26 22.20
CA GLU A 26 -10.13 -0.25 23.23
C GLU A 26 -11.55 0.30 23.08
N MET A 27 -11.67 1.59 22.75
CA MET A 27 -12.99 2.19 22.51
C MET A 27 -13.73 1.49 21.35
N VAL A 28 -13.02 1.09 20.29
CA VAL A 28 -13.62 0.39 19.14
C VAL A 28 -14.07 -1.02 19.56
N TYR A 29 -13.26 -1.71 20.37
CA TYR A 29 -13.59 -3.04 20.90
C TYR A 29 -14.80 -3.00 21.83
N GLU A 30 -14.88 -1.99 22.71
CA GLU A 30 -16.05 -1.78 23.58
C GLU A 30 -17.31 -1.51 22.77
N ILE A 31 -17.23 -0.72 21.69
CA ILE A 31 -18.37 -0.48 20.79
C ILE A 31 -18.82 -1.79 20.13
N LYS A 32 -17.88 -2.61 19.63
CA LYS A 32 -18.21 -3.91 19.03
C LYS A 32 -18.87 -4.83 20.06
N LYS A 33 -18.32 -4.89 21.28
CA LYS A 33 -18.87 -5.71 22.37
C LYS A 33 -20.27 -5.28 22.79
N ALA A 34 -20.55 -3.97 22.78
CA ALA A 34 -21.86 -3.42 23.12
C ALA A 34 -22.90 -3.59 21.99
N ASN A 35 -22.46 -3.81 20.75
CA ASN A 35 -23.29 -3.94 19.56
C ASN A 35 -22.82 -5.15 18.72
N PRO A 36 -22.96 -6.38 19.23
CA PRO A 36 -22.42 -7.58 18.58
C PRO A 36 -23.04 -7.85 17.21
N GLU A 37 -24.25 -7.38 16.95
CA GLU A 37 -24.98 -7.50 15.69
C GLU A 37 -24.44 -6.61 14.59
N LEU A 38 -23.65 -5.57 14.90
CA LEU A 38 -23.07 -4.68 13.91
C LEU A 38 -21.75 -5.26 13.37
N GLU A 39 -21.61 -5.25 12.05
CA GLU A 39 -20.32 -5.49 11.42
C GLU A 39 -19.42 -4.26 11.61
N ILE A 40 -18.35 -4.41 12.39
CA ILE A 40 -17.41 -3.33 12.72
C ILE A 40 -16.03 -3.64 12.17
N ILE A 41 -15.59 -2.80 11.23
CA ILE A 41 -14.25 -2.82 10.64
C ILE A 41 -13.43 -1.72 11.31
N ILE A 42 -12.34 -2.08 11.99
CA ILE A 42 -11.44 -1.13 12.65
C ILE A 42 -10.47 -0.51 11.64
N ASN A 43 -10.15 0.77 11.81
CA ASN A 43 -9.16 1.51 11.02
C ASN A 43 -8.28 2.37 11.92
N GLY A 44 -7.03 2.56 11.53
CA GLY A 44 -6.10 3.51 12.15
C GLY A 44 -4.76 2.91 12.56
N GLY A 45 -3.68 3.35 11.92
CA GLY A 45 -2.29 3.05 12.31
C GLY A 45 -1.79 1.63 12.09
N VAL A 46 -2.60 0.75 11.52
CA VAL A 46 -2.23 -0.65 11.26
C VAL A 46 -1.18 -0.72 10.16
N SER A 47 -0.06 -1.41 10.43
CA SER A 47 1.09 -1.51 9.53
C SER A 47 1.86 -2.85 9.62
N GLN A 48 1.38 -3.77 10.46
CA GLN A 48 1.99 -5.09 10.68
C GLN A 48 0.90 -6.16 10.76
N THR A 49 1.21 -7.40 10.39
CA THR A 49 0.27 -8.53 10.37
C THR A 49 -0.17 -8.93 11.78
N GLU A 50 0.70 -8.81 12.79
CA GLU A 50 0.39 -9.05 14.19
C GLU A 50 -0.71 -8.12 14.70
N GLN A 51 -0.70 -6.85 14.27
CA GLN A 51 -1.75 -5.90 14.61
C GLN A 51 -3.08 -6.31 13.98
N ILE A 52 -3.05 -6.80 12.73
CA ILE A 52 -4.25 -7.31 12.05
C ILE A 52 -4.84 -8.48 12.84
N LYS A 53 -4.02 -9.49 13.17
CA LYS A 53 -4.44 -10.66 13.95
C LYS A 53 -5.10 -10.24 15.26
N LYS A 54 -4.45 -9.35 16.01
CA LYS A 54 -4.99 -8.82 17.26
C LYS A 54 -6.33 -8.11 17.08
N HIS A 55 -6.49 -7.29 16.05
CA HIS A 55 -7.75 -6.58 15.80
C HIS A 55 -8.89 -7.52 15.39
N LEU A 56 -8.57 -8.60 14.66
CA LEU A 56 -9.55 -9.60 14.25
C LEU A 56 -10.08 -10.46 15.41
N GLU A 57 -9.40 -10.47 16.58
CA GLU A 57 -9.91 -11.07 17.81
C GLU A 57 -11.10 -10.28 18.40
N HIS A 58 -11.27 -9.01 18.01
CA HIS A 58 -12.24 -8.09 18.62
C HIS A 58 -13.22 -7.46 17.62
N CYS A 59 -12.88 -7.44 16.33
CA CYS A 59 -13.64 -6.79 15.27
C CYS A 59 -13.81 -7.73 14.07
N ASP A 60 -14.80 -7.45 13.23
CA ASP A 60 -15.11 -8.28 12.06
C ASP A 60 -14.16 -8.05 10.89
N GLY A 61 -13.40 -6.96 10.90
CA GLY A 61 -12.43 -6.67 9.86
C GLY A 61 -11.47 -5.55 10.22
N VAL A 62 -10.44 -5.40 9.39
CA VAL A 62 -9.38 -4.39 9.55
C VAL A 62 -9.20 -3.63 8.25
N MET A 63 -9.31 -2.31 8.29
CA MET A 63 -9.01 -1.44 7.15
C MET A 63 -7.61 -0.87 7.28
N ILE A 64 -6.80 -1.08 6.25
CA ILE A 64 -5.41 -0.58 6.19
C ILE A 64 -5.32 0.45 5.07
N GLY A 65 -4.84 1.64 5.40
CA GLY A 65 -4.71 2.74 4.43
C GLY A 65 -3.25 3.02 4.08
N ARG A 66 -2.63 3.91 4.82
CA ARG A 66 -1.29 4.45 4.52
C ARG A 66 -0.19 3.41 4.38
N ALA A 67 -0.21 2.36 5.19
CA ALA A 67 0.81 1.30 5.14
C ALA A 67 0.81 0.59 3.77
N ILE A 68 -0.37 0.22 3.26
CA ILE A 68 -0.50 -0.40 1.93
C ILE A 68 -0.12 0.58 0.82
N TYR A 69 -0.50 1.86 0.92
CA TYR A 69 -0.12 2.85 -0.09
C TYR A 69 1.39 3.10 -0.13
N GLN A 70 2.06 3.06 1.02
CA GLN A 70 3.52 3.23 1.12
C GLN A 70 4.31 1.97 0.75
N ASN A 71 3.74 0.80 1.03
CA ASN A 71 4.29 -0.51 0.71
C ASN A 71 3.19 -1.45 0.21
N PRO A 72 2.78 -1.38 -1.07
CA PRO A 72 1.74 -2.25 -1.62
C PRO A 72 2.06 -3.74 -1.50
N TYR A 73 3.34 -4.08 -1.50
CA TYR A 73 3.79 -5.48 -1.37
C TYR A 73 3.50 -6.08 0.01
N PHE A 74 3.19 -5.28 1.02
CA PHE A 74 2.69 -5.76 2.31
C PHE A 74 1.39 -6.58 2.20
N LEU A 75 0.61 -6.40 1.12
CA LEU A 75 -0.54 -7.26 0.83
C LEU A 75 -0.16 -8.73 0.70
N THR A 76 1.04 -9.04 0.19
CA THR A 76 1.49 -10.44 0.08
C THR A 76 1.78 -11.09 1.43
N ASP A 77 2.21 -10.31 2.42
CA ASP A 77 2.39 -10.78 3.79
C ASP A 77 1.02 -11.05 4.43
N ILE A 78 0.05 -10.18 4.18
CA ILE A 78 -1.35 -10.37 4.63
C ILE A 78 -1.97 -11.62 4.00
N GLU A 79 -1.80 -11.81 2.69
CA GLU A 79 -2.27 -13.01 1.99
C GLU A 79 -1.73 -14.30 2.62
N LYS A 80 -0.42 -14.33 2.90
CA LYS A 80 0.21 -15.49 3.53
C LYS A 80 -0.23 -15.71 4.97
N GLU A 81 -0.21 -14.66 5.79
CA GLU A 81 -0.31 -14.80 7.24
C GLU A 81 -1.73 -14.73 7.78
N ILE A 82 -2.64 -14.07 7.07
CA ILE A 82 -4.05 -13.93 7.49
C ILE A 82 -4.95 -14.88 6.70
N PHE A 83 -4.74 -14.96 5.37
CA PHE A 83 -5.58 -15.79 4.50
C PHE A 83 -4.98 -17.17 4.20
N ASN A 84 -3.76 -17.47 4.71
CA ASN A 84 -3.05 -18.72 4.50
C ASN A 84 -2.86 -19.07 3.01
N THR A 85 -2.68 -18.07 2.17
CA THR A 85 -2.45 -18.24 0.73
C THR A 85 -1.03 -18.77 0.51
N ASN A 86 -0.91 -19.95 -0.09
CA ASN A 86 0.39 -20.61 -0.29
C ASN A 86 1.23 -19.90 -1.38
N GLU A 87 0.59 -19.39 -2.41
CA GLU A 87 1.26 -18.75 -3.54
C GLU A 87 0.85 -17.27 -3.62
N VAL A 88 1.83 -16.40 -3.55
CA VAL A 88 1.65 -14.96 -3.75
C VAL A 88 2.55 -14.49 -4.89
N PRO A 89 2.11 -13.47 -5.67
CA PRO A 89 2.89 -12.99 -6.79
C PRO A 89 4.19 -12.33 -6.34
N SER A 90 5.27 -12.60 -7.07
CA SER A 90 6.52 -11.86 -6.91
C SER A 90 6.36 -10.40 -7.36
N ARG A 91 7.28 -9.51 -6.91
CA ARG A 91 7.28 -8.11 -7.41
C ARG A 91 7.44 -8.04 -8.93
N GLU A 92 8.22 -8.97 -9.51
CA GLU A 92 8.40 -9.07 -10.97
C GLU A 92 7.06 -9.38 -11.66
N GLN A 93 6.28 -10.33 -11.14
CA GLN A 93 4.96 -10.65 -11.69
C GLN A 93 3.99 -9.47 -11.57
N ILE A 94 3.98 -8.79 -10.42
CA ILE A 94 3.17 -7.58 -10.22
C ILE A 94 3.59 -6.47 -11.18
N ALA A 95 4.90 -6.21 -11.32
CA ALA A 95 5.41 -5.19 -12.23
C ALA A 95 5.02 -5.48 -13.68
N LYS A 96 5.07 -6.75 -14.10
CA LYS A 96 4.61 -7.17 -15.44
C LYS A 96 3.11 -6.91 -15.64
N GLN A 97 2.29 -7.20 -14.64
CA GLN A 97 0.86 -6.92 -14.69
C GLN A 97 0.57 -5.40 -14.78
N ILE A 98 1.32 -4.59 -14.02
CA ILE A 98 1.22 -3.12 -14.09
C ILE A 98 1.58 -2.61 -15.48
N ILE A 99 2.62 -3.16 -16.12
CA ILE A 99 3.01 -2.78 -17.48
C ILE A 99 1.90 -3.11 -18.47
N ASN A 100 1.32 -4.30 -18.40
CA ASN A 100 0.22 -4.71 -19.28
C ASN A 100 -1.00 -3.80 -19.09
N TYR A 101 -1.39 -3.56 -17.85
CA TYR A 101 -2.47 -2.63 -17.51
C TYR A 101 -2.20 -1.21 -18.04
N LEU A 102 -0.99 -0.72 -17.85
CA LEU A 102 -0.58 0.60 -18.34
C LEU A 102 -0.66 0.71 -19.86
N GLU A 103 -0.28 -0.35 -20.58
CA GLU A 103 -0.35 -0.39 -22.04
C GLU A 103 -1.80 -0.31 -22.55
N GLU A 104 -2.72 -0.99 -21.90
CA GLU A 104 -4.15 -0.93 -22.23
C GLU A 104 -4.74 0.45 -21.92
N GLU A 105 -4.46 0.98 -20.74
CA GLU A 105 -4.98 2.27 -20.31
C GLU A 105 -4.48 3.45 -21.15
N VAL A 106 -3.22 3.40 -21.59
CA VAL A 106 -2.66 4.43 -22.49
C VAL A 106 -3.37 4.41 -23.86
N LYS A 107 -3.74 3.24 -24.38
CA LYS A 107 -4.56 3.15 -25.61
C LYS A 107 -5.94 3.79 -25.44
N LEU A 108 -6.48 3.79 -24.21
CA LEU A 108 -7.74 4.44 -23.86
C LEU A 108 -7.60 5.94 -23.55
N GLY A 109 -6.38 6.48 -23.63
CA GLY A 109 -6.08 7.90 -23.38
C GLY A 109 -5.72 8.24 -21.93
N THR A 110 -5.56 7.24 -21.05
CA THR A 110 -5.10 7.49 -19.66
C THR A 110 -3.64 7.91 -19.66
N LYS A 111 -3.32 8.96 -18.93
CA LYS A 111 -1.93 9.44 -18.82
C LYS A 111 -1.10 8.51 -17.95
N VAL A 112 0.12 8.20 -18.37
CA VAL A 112 1.08 7.33 -17.68
C VAL A 112 1.28 7.74 -16.21
N ASN A 113 1.41 9.03 -15.93
CA ASN A 113 1.61 9.54 -14.59
C ASN A 113 0.42 9.30 -13.62
N HIS A 114 -0.80 9.15 -14.14
CA HIS A 114 -1.97 8.85 -13.30
C HIS A 114 -1.88 7.44 -12.68
N ILE A 115 -1.22 6.51 -13.34
CA ILE A 115 -1.01 5.14 -12.89
C ILE A 115 0.31 5.03 -12.12
N MET A 116 1.41 5.48 -12.73
CA MET A 116 2.76 5.26 -12.19
C MET A 116 2.99 5.92 -10.83
N ARG A 117 2.32 7.03 -10.52
CA ARG A 117 2.41 7.67 -9.19
C ARG A 117 1.96 6.75 -8.04
N HIS A 118 1.14 5.75 -8.30
CA HIS A 118 0.67 4.80 -7.30
C HIS A 118 1.61 3.60 -7.11
N THR A 119 2.64 3.47 -7.96
CA THR A 119 3.63 2.37 -7.90
C THR A 119 4.89 2.73 -7.10
N VAL A 120 4.98 3.95 -6.57
CA VAL A 120 6.16 4.48 -5.85
C VAL A 120 6.62 3.56 -4.72
N GLY A 121 5.69 2.90 -4.03
CA GLY A 121 5.96 1.99 -2.92
C GLY A 121 6.27 0.55 -3.33
N LEU A 122 6.17 0.17 -4.60
CA LEU A 122 6.27 -1.24 -5.03
C LEU A 122 7.59 -1.92 -4.60
N TYR A 123 8.69 -1.18 -4.65
CA TYR A 123 10.02 -1.66 -4.25
C TYR A 123 10.43 -1.19 -2.85
N HIS A 124 9.46 -0.92 -1.96
CA HIS A 124 9.76 -0.53 -0.59
C HIS A 124 10.65 -1.57 0.11
N GLY A 125 11.73 -1.11 0.76
CA GLY A 125 12.67 -1.99 1.47
C GLY A 125 13.61 -2.82 0.58
N GLN A 126 13.54 -2.68 -0.74
CA GLN A 126 14.39 -3.44 -1.68
C GLN A 126 15.61 -2.61 -2.14
N PRO A 127 16.72 -3.28 -2.49
CA PRO A 127 17.82 -2.65 -3.22
C PRO A 127 17.28 -1.93 -4.47
N GLY A 128 17.77 -0.72 -4.77
CA GLY A 128 17.27 0.08 -5.91
C GLY A 128 15.97 0.87 -5.63
N SER A 129 15.34 0.73 -4.47
CA SER A 129 14.11 1.46 -4.12
C SER A 129 14.26 2.99 -4.21
N LYS A 130 15.45 3.52 -3.88
CA LYS A 130 15.74 4.97 -3.98
C LYS A 130 15.80 5.41 -5.45
N ASP A 131 16.41 4.61 -6.31
CA ASP A 131 16.53 4.89 -7.73
C ASP A 131 15.18 4.83 -8.43
N TRP A 132 14.36 3.84 -8.07
CA TRP A 132 12.96 3.74 -8.50
C TRP A 132 12.16 5.00 -8.15
N LYS A 133 12.21 5.44 -6.89
CA LYS A 133 11.50 6.64 -6.43
C LYS A 133 11.98 7.90 -7.13
N ARG A 134 13.31 8.08 -7.25
CA ARG A 134 13.92 9.21 -7.96
C ARG A 134 13.47 9.23 -9.40
N TYR A 135 13.56 8.10 -10.06
CA TYR A 135 13.18 7.99 -11.47
C TYR A 135 11.69 8.32 -11.70
N LEU A 136 10.79 7.80 -10.86
CA LEU A 136 9.37 8.15 -10.95
C LEU A 136 9.15 9.66 -10.74
N SER A 137 9.86 10.25 -9.77
CA SER A 137 9.80 11.69 -9.53
C SER A 137 10.22 12.50 -10.76
N ASP A 138 11.36 12.13 -11.34
CA ASP A 138 11.99 12.94 -12.41
C ASP A 138 11.32 12.76 -13.77
N ASN A 139 10.74 11.57 -14.04
CA ASN A 139 10.28 11.23 -15.39
C ASN A 139 8.80 10.86 -15.50
N MET A 140 8.23 10.21 -14.46
CA MET A 140 6.88 9.66 -14.55
C MET A 140 5.82 10.56 -13.90
N MET A 141 6.23 11.52 -13.07
CA MET A 141 5.33 12.50 -12.47
C MET A 141 5.06 13.71 -13.39
N ALA A 142 5.85 13.88 -14.46
CA ALA A 142 5.65 14.92 -15.46
C ALA A 142 4.39 14.65 -16.31
N ARG A 143 3.78 15.74 -16.84
CA ARG A 143 2.57 15.66 -17.68
C ARG A 143 2.79 14.86 -18.97
N ASP A 144 4.01 14.85 -19.49
CA ASP A 144 4.40 14.22 -20.75
C ASP A 144 5.19 12.92 -20.52
N SER A 145 4.84 12.16 -19.45
CA SER A 145 5.48 10.89 -19.15
C SER A 145 5.22 9.86 -20.27
N ASP A 146 6.30 9.17 -20.69
CA ASP A 146 6.31 8.24 -21.80
C ASP A 146 6.17 6.79 -21.30
N PHE A 147 5.26 6.04 -21.92
CA PHE A 147 5.04 4.61 -21.64
C PHE A 147 6.31 3.76 -21.84
N GLN A 148 7.10 4.01 -22.89
CA GLN A 148 8.33 3.25 -23.16
C GLN A 148 9.37 3.45 -22.06
N LYS A 149 9.46 4.66 -21.51
CA LYS A 149 10.31 4.94 -20.35
C LYS A 149 9.84 4.18 -19.11
N ALA A 150 8.54 4.15 -18.84
CA ALA A 150 7.97 3.40 -17.71
C ALA A 150 8.33 1.91 -17.81
N LYS A 151 8.13 1.32 -18.97
CA LYS A 151 8.46 -0.09 -19.26
C LYS A 151 9.94 -0.39 -19.08
N HIS A 152 10.82 0.43 -19.66
CA HIS A 152 12.27 0.27 -19.57
C HIS A 152 12.77 0.24 -18.12
N ILE A 153 12.22 1.09 -17.26
CA ILE A 153 12.68 1.20 -15.87
C ILE A 153 12.18 0.08 -15.00
N MET A 154 10.94 -0.33 -15.16
CA MET A 154 10.48 -1.51 -14.45
C MET A 154 11.38 -2.71 -14.79
N THR A 155 11.84 -2.83 -16.03
CA THR A 155 12.79 -3.87 -16.45
C THR A 155 14.18 -3.72 -15.79
N ILE A 156 14.72 -2.49 -15.67
CA ILE A 156 16.01 -2.26 -15.00
C ILE A 156 15.95 -2.62 -13.52
N VAL A 157 14.90 -2.21 -12.82
CA VAL A 157 14.77 -2.50 -11.39
C VAL A 157 14.62 -4.00 -11.14
N GLN A 158 13.89 -4.71 -11.99
CA GLN A 158 13.77 -6.17 -11.93
C GLN A 158 15.11 -6.88 -12.13
N ASN A 159 15.92 -6.43 -13.08
CA ASN A 159 17.25 -7.00 -13.33
C ASN A 159 18.21 -6.76 -12.16
N ASN A 160 18.14 -5.60 -11.52
CA ASN A 160 18.96 -5.29 -10.34
C ASN A 160 18.56 -6.15 -9.13
N GLU A 161 17.28 -6.46 -8.95
CA GLU A 161 16.82 -7.39 -7.90
C GLU A 161 17.38 -8.80 -8.12
N LYS A 162 17.34 -9.32 -9.37
CA LYS A 162 17.90 -10.64 -9.71
C LYS A 162 19.40 -10.71 -9.48
N ALA A 163 20.14 -9.69 -9.87
CA ALA A 163 21.60 -9.63 -9.67
C ALA A 163 21.98 -9.65 -8.17
N ASN A 164 21.20 -8.97 -7.32
CA ASN A 164 21.42 -8.95 -5.88
C ASN A 164 21.05 -10.28 -5.19
N GLN A 165 20.03 -11.00 -5.69
CA GLN A 165 19.65 -12.31 -5.16
C GLN A 165 20.65 -13.42 -5.52
N LEU A 166 21.40 -13.28 -6.61
CA LEU A 166 22.45 -14.22 -7.01
C LEU A 166 23.78 -14.02 -6.24
N ASN A 167 23.94 -12.88 -5.57
CA ASN A 167 25.14 -12.50 -4.81
C ASN A 167 24.94 -12.58 -3.28
N SER A 168 23.80 -13.04 -2.82
CA SER A 168 23.44 -13.26 -1.40
C SER A 168 23.31 -14.75 -1.08
#